data_6bb121ff05aa4c2373597711689e2799
#
_entry.id   6bb121ff05aa4c2373597711689e2799
#
_cell.length_a   1.000
_cell.length_b   1.000
_cell.length_c   1.000
_cell.angle_alpha   90.00
_cell.angle_beta   90.00
_cell.angle_gamma   90.00
#
_symmetry.space_group_name_H-M   'P 1'
#
loop_
_entity.id
_entity.type
_entity.pdbx_description
1 polymer ?
#
loop_
_entity_poly.entity_id
_entity_poly.type
_entity_poly.pdbx_seq_one_letter_code
_entity_poly.pdbx_strand_id
1 'polypeptide(L)'
;MTKSVLIVSLFTFLFSCKSPDIPKIKTPARQDSMGKAITLKKSDTTAVKKLGFYMLQGDSVLVPPFEIEISLSSKAKERIINANETIIIDVFLEGTPKNPSKAHLEEDGSFFVGSAKREISYGQIASFDNLKFPKKIFDQLAYKDVDLTVNVYTGRKSSPHNLITGDFIGDKVSNVINKHFTMNEKLIYGDH
;
A
#
# COMPACT_ATOMS: atom_id res chain seq x y z
N MET A 1 -52.50 20.88 -29.97
CA MET A 1 -52.57 19.42 -30.15
C MET A 1 -51.46 19.00 -31.11
N THR A 2 -50.34 18.58 -30.60
CA THR A 2 -49.23 18.09 -31.43
C THR A 2 -48.72 16.79 -30.78
N LYS A 3 -48.95 15.68 -31.47
CA LYS A 3 -48.57 14.33 -31.04
C LYS A 3 -47.10 14.10 -31.40
N SER A 4 -46.24 13.90 -30.39
CA SER A 4 -44.87 13.44 -30.59
C SER A 4 -44.84 11.91 -30.70
N VAL A 5 -44.28 11.42 -31.79
CA VAL A 5 -44.08 10.02 -32.09
C VAL A 5 -42.71 9.60 -31.52
N LEU A 6 -42.72 8.65 -30.61
CA LEU A 6 -41.54 8.06 -30.03
C LEU A 6 -41.07 6.88 -30.90
N ILE A 7 -39.90 7.02 -31.56
CA ILE A 7 -39.30 5.95 -32.33
C ILE A 7 -38.31 5.22 -31.39
N VAL A 8 -38.69 4.00 -31.01
CA VAL A 8 -37.79 3.07 -30.28
C VAL A 8 -37.02 2.27 -31.30
N SER A 9 -35.70 2.52 -31.39
CA SER A 9 -34.76 1.75 -32.21
C SER A 9 -34.22 0.59 -31.40
N LEU A 10 -34.64 -0.63 -31.76
CA LEU A 10 -34.16 -1.88 -31.15
C LEU A 10 -32.90 -2.35 -31.85
N PHE A 11 -31.71 -2.15 -31.26
CA PHE A 11 -30.47 -2.67 -31.76
C PHE A 11 -30.24 -4.09 -31.17
N THR A 12 -30.47 -5.12 -31.99
CA THR A 12 -30.12 -6.50 -31.70
C THR A 12 -28.66 -6.75 -32.08
N PHE A 13 -27.77 -6.86 -31.09
CA PHE A 13 -26.40 -7.32 -31.28
C PHE A 13 -26.37 -8.87 -31.27
N LEU A 14 -26.16 -9.47 -32.44
CA LEU A 14 -25.84 -10.88 -32.54
C LEU A 14 -24.36 -11.10 -32.21
N PHE A 15 -24.07 -11.60 -31.04
CA PHE A 15 -22.73 -12.10 -30.69
C PHE A 15 -22.53 -13.48 -31.30
N SER A 16 -21.72 -13.54 -32.37
CA SER A 16 -21.23 -14.77 -32.94
C SER A 16 -20.05 -15.28 -32.10
N CYS A 17 -20.27 -16.29 -31.28
CA CYS A 17 -19.19 -17.04 -30.60
C CYS A 17 -18.41 -17.89 -31.60
N LYS A 18 -17.19 -17.46 -31.95
CA LYS A 18 -16.18 -18.34 -32.56
C LYS A 18 -15.41 -19.02 -31.44
N SER A 19 -15.52 -20.33 -31.35
CA SER A 19 -14.69 -21.17 -30.48
C SER A 19 -13.24 -21.14 -30.95
N PRO A 20 -12.24 -20.99 -30.07
CA PRO A 20 -10.84 -21.12 -30.44
C PRO A 20 -10.46 -22.58 -30.63
N ASP A 21 -9.86 -22.90 -31.78
CA ASP A 21 -9.26 -24.20 -32.09
C ASP A 21 -8.10 -24.49 -31.10
N ILE A 22 -8.19 -25.65 -30.45
CA ILE A 22 -7.13 -26.15 -29.56
C ILE A 22 -6.04 -26.79 -30.46
N PRO A 23 -4.80 -26.26 -30.43
CA PRO A 23 -3.73 -26.89 -31.17
C PRO A 23 -3.34 -28.23 -30.54
N LYS A 24 -3.38 -29.32 -31.35
CA LYS A 24 -2.91 -30.65 -30.95
C LYS A 24 -1.41 -30.61 -30.67
N ILE A 25 -1.03 -30.83 -29.40
CA ILE A 25 0.35 -31.00 -28.99
C ILE A 25 0.88 -32.33 -29.56
N LYS A 26 1.80 -32.24 -30.52
CA LYS A 26 2.60 -33.38 -30.97
C LYS A 26 3.65 -33.67 -29.89
N THR A 27 3.58 -34.87 -29.32
CA THR A 27 4.62 -35.40 -28.41
C THR A 27 5.91 -35.61 -29.21
N PRO A 28 7.03 -34.97 -28.88
CA PRO A 28 8.31 -35.32 -29.49
C PRO A 28 8.91 -36.55 -28.81
N ALA A 29 9.46 -37.41 -29.65
CA ALA A 29 10.19 -38.61 -29.28
C ALA A 29 11.37 -38.29 -28.34
N ARG A 30 11.53 -39.18 -27.38
CA ARG A 30 12.63 -39.26 -26.43
C ARG A 30 13.97 -39.40 -27.16
N GLN A 31 14.79 -38.36 -27.15
CA GLN A 31 16.21 -38.46 -27.53
C GLN A 31 17.04 -38.36 -26.24
N ASP A 32 17.67 -39.46 -25.91
CA ASP A 32 18.73 -39.52 -24.90
C ASP A 32 19.93 -38.71 -25.40
N SER A 33 20.25 -37.62 -24.71
CA SER A 33 21.55 -36.96 -24.85
C SER A 33 22.07 -36.53 -23.50
N MET A 34 23.11 -37.21 -23.12
CA MET A 34 24.15 -36.95 -22.12
C MET A 34 24.18 -35.56 -21.48
N GLY A 35 24.26 -35.62 -20.19
CA GLY A 35 24.67 -34.66 -19.19
C GLY A 35 25.28 -33.33 -19.62
N LYS A 36 24.44 -32.28 -19.54
CA LYS A 36 24.94 -30.94 -19.39
C LYS A 36 24.66 -30.56 -17.93
N ALA A 37 25.70 -30.46 -17.12
CA ALA A 37 25.62 -30.02 -15.76
C ALA A 37 24.93 -28.66 -15.75
N ILE A 38 23.70 -28.61 -15.21
CA ILE A 38 23.02 -27.35 -14.91
C ILE A 38 23.77 -26.76 -13.75
N THR A 39 24.64 -25.80 -14.04
CA THR A 39 25.22 -24.92 -13.02
C THR A 39 24.05 -24.15 -12.42
N LEU A 40 23.55 -24.60 -11.28
CA LEU A 40 22.62 -23.84 -10.46
C LEU A 40 23.31 -22.51 -10.17
N LYS A 41 22.83 -21.43 -10.80
CA LYS A 41 23.17 -20.06 -10.41
C LYS A 41 22.92 -19.99 -8.90
N LYS A 42 24.03 -19.83 -8.16
CA LYS A 42 24.01 -19.56 -6.73
C LYS A 42 23.02 -18.41 -6.53
N SER A 43 21.87 -18.67 -5.93
CA SER A 43 20.92 -17.64 -5.47
C SER A 43 21.75 -16.71 -4.62
N ASP A 44 21.93 -15.47 -5.06
CA ASP A 44 22.50 -14.41 -4.25
C ASP A 44 21.56 -14.21 -3.05
N THR A 45 21.84 -14.97 -1.99
CA THR A 45 21.23 -14.75 -0.69
C THR A 45 21.84 -13.45 -0.19
N THR A 46 21.21 -12.33 -0.52
CA THR A 46 21.65 -11.01 -0.06
C THR A 46 21.72 -11.05 1.45
N ALA A 47 22.92 -10.99 2.00
CA ALA A 47 23.13 -11.10 3.43
C ALA A 47 22.37 -9.98 4.15
N VAL A 48 21.44 -10.36 5.02
CA VAL A 48 20.67 -9.42 5.85
C VAL A 48 21.55 -9.01 7.03
N LYS A 49 21.81 -7.72 7.18
CA LYS A 49 22.58 -7.14 8.28
C LYS A 49 21.68 -6.35 9.21
N LYS A 50 21.79 -6.57 10.52
CA LYS A 50 21.06 -5.82 11.53
C LYS A 50 21.66 -4.42 11.72
N LEU A 51 20.79 -3.39 11.74
CA LEU A 51 21.13 -1.98 11.98
C LEU A 51 20.25 -1.44 13.13
N GLY A 52 20.60 -1.75 14.38
CA GLY A 52 19.72 -1.51 15.51
C GLY A 52 18.49 -2.43 15.43
N PHE A 53 17.28 -1.86 15.40
CA PHE A 53 16.05 -2.60 15.16
C PHE A 53 15.70 -2.74 13.67
N TYR A 54 16.35 -1.99 12.78
CA TYR A 54 16.19 -2.14 11.33
C TYR A 54 16.97 -3.34 10.78
N MET A 55 16.63 -3.74 9.56
CA MET A 55 17.37 -4.73 8.79
C MET A 55 17.84 -4.14 7.48
N LEU A 56 19.12 -4.34 7.14
CA LEU A 56 19.68 -3.97 5.85
C LEU A 56 19.63 -5.16 4.91
N GLN A 57 18.98 -4.97 3.77
CA GLN A 57 18.95 -5.94 2.67
C GLN A 57 19.38 -5.23 1.37
N GLY A 58 20.59 -5.53 0.93
CA GLY A 58 21.20 -4.78 -0.18
C GLY A 58 21.32 -3.30 0.18
N ASP A 59 20.80 -2.42 -0.67
CA ASP A 59 20.78 -0.98 -0.48
C ASP A 59 19.47 -0.45 0.16
N SER A 60 18.66 -1.34 0.74
CA SER A 60 17.40 -0.99 1.39
C SER A 60 17.46 -1.27 2.89
N VAL A 61 16.98 -0.32 3.68
CA VAL A 61 16.72 -0.46 5.11
C VAL A 61 15.26 -0.82 5.29
N LEU A 62 15.00 -1.98 5.90
CA LEU A 62 13.64 -2.46 6.17
C LEU A 62 13.25 -2.05 7.59
N VAL A 63 12.04 -1.53 7.71
CA VAL A 63 11.36 -1.28 8.99
C VAL A 63 10.71 -2.59 9.43
N PRO A 64 10.88 -3.02 10.70
CA PRO A 64 10.14 -4.17 11.21
C PRO A 64 8.63 -3.99 11.08
N PRO A 65 7.87 -5.07 10.92
CA PRO A 65 6.44 -5.00 10.63
C PRO A 65 5.64 -4.40 11.78
N PHE A 66 4.48 -3.82 11.44
CA PHE A 66 3.44 -3.39 12.36
C PHE A 66 2.09 -3.46 11.65
N GLU A 67 1.01 -3.38 12.42
CA GLU A 67 -0.35 -3.52 11.92
C GLU A 67 -1.24 -2.39 12.42
N ILE A 68 -2.18 -1.97 11.58
CA ILE A 68 -3.18 -0.95 11.92
C ILE A 68 -4.56 -1.49 11.58
N GLU A 69 -5.45 -1.46 12.57
CA GLU A 69 -6.87 -1.73 12.46
C GLU A 69 -7.64 -0.41 12.58
N ILE A 70 -8.67 -0.24 11.74
CA ILE A 70 -9.53 0.94 11.79
C ILE A 70 -10.86 0.58 12.45
N SER A 71 -11.14 1.23 13.58
CA SER A 71 -12.42 1.21 14.27
C SER A 71 -13.24 2.42 13.84
N LEU A 72 -14.43 2.20 13.28
CA LEU A 72 -15.33 3.27 12.85
C LEU A 72 -16.46 3.49 13.86
N SER A 73 -16.87 4.73 14.07
CA SER A 73 -18.14 5.02 14.72
C SER A 73 -19.30 4.34 13.97
N SER A 74 -20.43 4.11 14.63
CA SER A 74 -21.57 3.42 14.02
C SER A 74 -22.04 4.09 12.73
N LYS A 75 -22.11 5.43 12.70
CA LYS A 75 -22.53 6.20 11.51
C LYS A 75 -21.47 6.17 10.41
N ALA A 76 -20.18 6.26 10.77
CA ALA A 76 -19.09 6.15 9.80
C ALA A 76 -19.06 4.75 9.17
N LYS A 77 -19.21 3.70 9.98
CA LYS A 77 -19.30 2.31 9.51
C LYS A 77 -20.44 2.12 8.50
N GLU A 78 -21.66 2.56 8.86
CA GLU A 78 -22.82 2.47 7.98
C GLU A 78 -22.56 3.21 6.65
N ARG A 79 -22.05 4.42 6.70
CA ARG A 79 -21.75 5.23 5.52
C ARG A 79 -20.71 4.58 4.62
N ILE A 80 -19.61 4.08 5.18
CA ILE A 80 -18.51 3.45 4.43
C ILE A 80 -18.97 2.15 3.76
N ILE A 81 -19.69 1.29 4.49
CA ILE A 81 -20.17 0.00 3.98
C ILE A 81 -21.22 0.22 2.88
N ASN A 82 -22.26 1.04 3.14
CA ASN A 82 -23.34 1.25 2.18
C ASN A 82 -22.87 1.92 0.88
N ALA A 83 -21.83 2.74 0.96
CA ALA A 83 -21.24 3.38 -0.20
C ALA A 83 -20.17 2.52 -0.91
N ASN A 84 -19.86 1.32 -0.40
CA ASN A 84 -18.74 0.49 -0.85
C ASN A 84 -17.42 1.29 -0.93
N GLU A 85 -17.20 2.13 0.09
CA GLU A 85 -16.03 2.99 0.18
C GLU A 85 -14.85 2.22 0.80
N THR A 86 -13.64 2.60 0.43
CA THR A 86 -12.43 2.04 1.02
C THR A 86 -11.76 3.04 1.97
N ILE A 87 -10.85 2.53 2.77
CA ILE A 87 -10.06 3.31 3.72
C ILE A 87 -8.61 3.23 3.27
N ILE A 88 -7.96 4.38 3.20
CA ILE A 88 -6.53 4.48 2.90
C ILE A 88 -5.80 4.83 4.19
N ILE A 89 -4.76 4.05 4.47
CA ILE A 89 -3.82 4.28 5.56
C ILE A 89 -2.48 4.62 4.92
N ASP A 90 -2.02 5.84 5.15
CA ASP A 90 -0.81 6.40 4.55
C ASP A 90 0.20 6.66 5.67
N VAL A 91 1.34 5.97 5.60
CA VAL A 91 2.41 6.04 6.60
C VAL A 91 3.57 6.83 6.01
N PHE A 92 4.04 7.81 6.74
CA PHE A 92 5.20 8.63 6.41
C PHE A 92 6.31 8.41 7.44
N LEU A 93 7.53 8.37 6.95
CA LEU A 93 8.75 8.36 7.76
C LEU A 93 9.50 9.65 7.53
N GLU A 94 9.84 10.33 8.61
CA GLU A 94 10.55 11.59 8.61
C GLU A 94 11.71 11.55 9.60
N GLY A 95 12.73 12.35 9.35
CA GLY A 95 13.90 12.35 10.21
C GLY A 95 14.60 13.69 10.26
N THR A 96 15.74 13.72 10.94
CA THR A 96 16.62 14.89 11.00
C THR A 96 17.90 14.57 10.24
N PRO A 97 18.26 15.33 9.20
CA PRO A 97 19.51 15.11 8.48
C PRO A 97 20.71 15.62 9.27
N LYS A 98 21.87 14.96 9.14
CA LYS A 98 23.15 15.41 9.71
C LYS A 98 23.59 16.80 9.24
N ASN A 99 23.30 17.08 7.97
CA ASN A 99 23.68 18.34 7.32
C ASN A 99 22.45 18.96 6.64
N PRO A 100 21.64 19.75 7.35
CA PRO A 100 20.41 20.32 6.79
C PRO A 100 20.65 21.17 5.51
N SER A 101 21.77 21.90 5.45
CA SER A 101 22.10 22.72 4.29
C SER A 101 22.44 21.94 3.01
N LYS A 102 22.67 20.62 3.11
CA LYS A 102 22.94 19.71 1.98
C LYS A 102 21.82 18.72 1.75
N ALA A 103 20.83 18.66 2.63
CA ALA A 103 19.67 17.79 2.51
C ALA A 103 18.59 18.46 1.67
N HIS A 104 17.83 17.66 0.94
CA HIS A 104 16.58 18.12 0.35
C HIS A 104 15.51 18.05 1.45
N LEU A 105 15.01 19.19 1.87
CA LEU A 105 13.94 19.32 2.84
C LEU A 105 12.63 19.59 2.11
N GLU A 106 11.54 19.10 2.66
CA GLU A 106 10.19 19.42 2.21
C GLU A 106 9.85 20.90 2.57
N GLU A 107 8.73 21.42 2.07
CA GLU A 107 8.32 22.82 2.28
C GLU A 107 8.15 23.17 3.77
N ASP A 108 7.76 22.19 4.59
CA ASP A 108 7.60 22.34 6.06
C ASP A 108 8.92 22.19 6.83
N GLY A 109 10.03 21.95 6.13
CA GLY A 109 11.36 21.72 6.71
C GLY A 109 11.63 20.29 7.15
N SER A 110 10.70 19.35 6.94
CA SER A 110 10.92 17.94 7.26
C SER A 110 11.92 17.28 6.28
N PHE A 111 12.63 16.25 6.76
CA PHE A 111 13.48 15.40 5.92
C PHE A 111 12.77 14.09 5.66
N PHE A 112 12.18 13.98 4.47
CA PHE A 112 11.47 12.79 4.05
C PHE A 112 12.40 11.58 3.94
N VAL A 113 12.01 10.49 4.58
CA VAL A 113 12.75 9.23 4.63
C VAL A 113 12.11 8.18 3.74
N GLY A 114 10.79 8.07 3.77
CA GLY A 114 10.02 7.12 2.99
C GLY A 114 8.55 7.08 3.38
N SER A 115 7.76 6.36 2.61
CA SER A 115 6.33 6.18 2.91
C SER A 115 5.84 4.81 2.45
N ALA A 116 4.67 4.42 2.97
CA ALA A 116 3.90 3.28 2.49
C ALA A 116 2.41 3.55 2.62
N LYS A 117 1.65 3.06 1.65
CA LYS A 117 0.20 3.23 1.59
C LYS A 117 -0.48 1.87 1.52
N ARG A 118 -1.58 1.71 2.26
CA ARG A 118 -2.48 0.56 2.16
C ARG A 118 -3.91 1.04 1.94
N GLU A 119 -4.58 0.43 0.99
CA GLU A 119 -6.01 0.60 0.78
C GLU A 119 -6.70 -0.69 1.24
N ILE A 120 -7.65 -0.57 2.15
CA ILE A 120 -8.37 -1.68 2.77
C ILE A 120 -9.87 -1.46 2.71
N SER A 121 -10.64 -2.55 2.76
CA SER A 121 -12.07 -2.50 3.09
C SER A 121 -12.23 -2.47 4.60
N TYR A 122 -13.36 -1.93 5.10
CA TYR A 122 -13.65 -1.95 6.52
C TYR A 122 -13.63 -3.37 7.08
N GLY A 123 -13.00 -3.55 8.24
CA GLY A 123 -12.81 -4.84 8.92
C GLY A 123 -11.56 -5.61 8.49
N GLN A 124 -10.77 -5.08 7.56
CA GLN A 124 -9.45 -5.61 7.24
C GLN A 124 -8.37 -4.91 8.07
N ILE A 125 -7.31 -5.64 8.39
CA ILE A 125 -6.11 -5.11 9.06
C ILE A 125 -5.10 -4.71 7.98
N ALA A 126 -4.54 -3.52 8.10
CA ALA A 126 -3.45 -3.07 7.25
C ALA A 126 -2.10 -3.53 7.82
N SER A 127 -1.42 -4.44 7.14
CA SER A 127 -0.06 -4.87 7.51
C SER A 127 0.99 -4.07 6.74
N PHE A 128 2.01 -3.58 7.46
CA PHE A 128 3.16 -2.85 6.96
C PHE A 128 4.44 -3.68 7.15
N ASP A 129 4.50 -4.81 6.49
CA ASP A 129 5.60 -5.80 6.52
C ASP A 129 6.72 -5.52 5.52
N ASN A 130 6.51 -4.59 4.59
CA ASN A 130 7.42 -4.27 3.49
C ASN A 130 7.82 -2.79 3.43
N LEU A 131 7.67 -2.05 4.54
CA LEU A 131 8.09 -0.66 4.61
C LEU A 131 9.61 -0.59 4.58
N LYS A 132 10.14 0.13 3.60
CA LYS A 132 11.60 0.25 3.40
C LYS A 132 11.96 1.59 2.80
N PHE A 133 13.23 1.97 3.02
CA PHE A 133 13.80 3.18 2.44
C PHE A 133 15.27 2.97 2.06
N PRO A 134 15.86 3.82 1.20
CA PRO A 134 17.23 3.65 0.73
C PRO A 134 18.26 3.79 1.86
N LYS A 135 19.27 2.94 1.88
CA LYS A 135 20.39 3.04 2.82
C LYS A 135 21.08 4.41 2.77
N LYS A 136 21.18 5.02 1.59
CA LYS A 136 21.75 6.38 1.43
C LYS A 136 21.01 7.43 2.26
N ILE A 137 19.69 7.32 2.42
CA ILE A 137 18.89 8.20 3.28
C ILE A 137 19.20 7.89 4.76
N PHE A 138 19.23 6.59 5.13
CA PHE A 138 19.61 6.18 6.48
C PHE A 138 20.99 6.72 6.91
N ASP A 139 21.97 6.70 6.03
CA ASP A 139 23.32 7.20 6.33
C ASP A 139 23.34 8.73 6.56
N GLN A 140 22.42 9.48 5.96
CA GLN A 140 22.26 10.92 6.15
C GLN A 140 21.55 11.31 7.46
N LEU A 141 20.84 10.41 8.10
CA LEU A 141 20.10 10.68 9.34
C LEU A 141 21.05 10.96 10.51
N ALA A 142 20.80 12.05 11.23
CA ALA A 142 21.46 12.37 12.50
C ALA A 142 21.06 11.38 13.59
N TYR A 143 19.75 11.13 13.69
CA TYR A 143 19.15 10.14 14.58
C TYR A 143 18.58 9.01 13.75
N LYS A 144 18.85 7.75 14.19
CA LYS A 144 18.46 6.55 13.44
C LYS A 144 17.04 6.11 13.73
N ASP A 145 16.48 6.54 14.83
CA ASP A 145 15.08 6.33 15.19
C ASP A 145 14.26 7.48 14.60
N VAL A 146 13.67 7.26 13.45
CA VAL A 146 12.91 8.26 12.71
C VAL A 146 11.49 8.39 13.25
N ASP A 147 10.85 9.51 12.94
CA ASP A 147 9.45 9.74 13.24
C ASP A 147 8.58 9.01 12.22
N LEU A 148 7.49 8.43 12.69
CA LEU A 148 6.46 7.78 11.91
C LEU A 148 5.14 8.51 12.13
N THR A 149 4.52 8.93 11.03
CA THR A 149 3.20 9.57 11.03
C THR A 149 2.22 8.71 10.23
N VAL A 150 1.01 8.55 10.74
CA VAL A 150 -0.07 7.83 10.07
C VAL A 150 -1.23 8.76 9.79
N ASN A 151 -1.63 8.83 8.52
CA ASN A 151 -2.84 9.52 8.08
C ASN A 151 -3.87 8.50 7.59
N VAL A 152 -5.13 8.67 8.02
CA VAL A 152 -6.25 7.82 7.62
C VAL A 152 -7.28 8.67 6.88
N TYR A 153 -7.73 8.18 5.72
CA TYR A 153 -8.77 8.85 4.92
C TYR A 153 -9.49 7.85 4.00
N THR A 154 -10.60 8.28 3.42
CA THR A 154 -11.36 7.42 2.49
C THR A 154 -10.71 7.36 1.11
N GLY A 155 -10.93 6.24 0.40
CA GLY A 155 -10.39 6.00 -0.95
C GLY A 155 -11.03 6.85 -2.05
N ARG A 156 -12.04 7.67 -1.69
CA ARG A 156 -12.76 8.59 -2.59
C ARG A 156 -13.46 7.91 -3.76
N LYS A 157 -13.95 6.69 -3.56
CA LYS A 157 -14.71 5.95 -4.57
C LYS A 157 -16.14 6.45 -4.69
N SER A 158 -16.76 6.78 -3.55
CA SER A 158 -18.16 7.24 -3.47
C SER A 158 -18.30 8.75 -3.28
N SER A 159 -17.24 9.44 -2.90
CA SER A 159 -17.19 10.88 -2.64
C SER A 159 -15.84 11.45 -3.07
N PRO A 160 -15.78 12.63 -3.71
CA PRO A 160 -14.52 13.30 -4.03
C PRO A 160 -13.77 13.81 -2.78
N HIS A 161 -14.48 13.88 -1.64
CA HIS A 161 -13.94 14.39 -0.38
C HIS A 161 -13.66 13.23 0.60
N ASN A 162 -12.72 13.44 1.51
CA ASN A 162 -12.54 12.57 2.64
C ASN A 162 -13.80 12.60 3.53
N LEU A 163 -14.26 11.43 3.97
CA LEU A 163 -15.48 11.30 4.78
C LEU A 163 -15.18 11.09 6.26
N ILE A 164 -13.97 10.70 6.65
CA ILE A 164 -13.62 10.30 8.01
C ILE A 164 -12.50 11.15 8.60
N THR A 165 -12.50 11.25 9.91
CA THR A 165 -11.43 11.88 10.72
C THR A 165 -11.39 11.22 12.09
N GLY A 166 -10.27 11.21 12.76
CA GLY A 166 -10.17 10.61 14.07
C GLY A 166 -8.78 10.66 14.66
N ASP A 167 -8.32 9.51 15.13
CA ASP A 167 -7.04 9.37 15.78
C ASP A 167 -5.87 9.72 14.86
N PHE A 168 -4.79 10.13 15.49
CA PHE A 168 -3.52 10.43 14.84
C PHE A 168 -2.42 9.64 15.55
N ILE A 169 -1.58 8.97 14.76
CA ILE A 169 -0.35 8.36 15.26
C ILE A 169 0.82 9.20 14.75
N GLY A 170 1.58 9.76 15.71
CA GLY A 170 2.86 10.40 15.47
C GLY A 170 3.81 9.97 16.57
N ASP A 171 4.76 9.07 16.27
CA ASP A 171 5.67 8.50 17.28
C ASP A 171 6.99 8.05 16.61
N LYS A 172 7.97 7.68 17.41
CA LYS A 172 9.19 7.06 16.92
C LYS A 172 8.94 5.65 16.39
N VAL A 173 9.63 5.30 15.30
CA VAL A 173 9.52 3.95 14.70
C VAL A 173 9.74 2.86 15.75
N SER A 174 10.71 3.04 16.67
CA SER A 174 10.98 2.06 17.74
C SER A 174 9.79 1.77 18.64
N ASN A 175 8.87 2.74 18.78
CA ASN A 175 7.65 2.60 19.58
C ASN A 175 6.50 1.94 18.82
N VAL A 176 6.58 1.86 17.50
CA VAL A 176 5.50 1.37 16.62
C VAL A 176 5.74 -0.06 16.16
N ILE A 177 6.98 -0.43 15.87
CA ILE A 177 7.33 -1.73 15.31
C ILE A 177 6.90 -2.92 16.18
N ASN A 178 6.54 -4.03 15.52
CA ASN A 178 6.07 -5.28 16.14
C ASN A 178 4.82 -5.10 17.02
N LYS A 179 4.02 -4.06 16.76
CA LYS A 179 2.78 -3.77 17.47
C LYS A 179 1.58 -3.77 16.54
N HIS A 180 0.43 -3.91 17.14
CA HIS A 180 -0.88 -3.72 16.54
C HIS A 180 -1.52 -2.49 17.18
N PHE A 181 -2.05 -1.58 16.34
CA PHE A 181 -2.72 -0.36 16.76
C PHE A 181 -4.16 -0.37 16.28
N THR A 182 -5.05 0.15 17.09
CA THR A 182 -6.42 0.48 16.67
C THR A 182 -6.55 1.99 16.59
N MET A 183 -6.96 2.52 15.42
CA MET A 183 -7.26 3.93 15.20
C MET A 183 -8.77 4.11 15.11
N ASN A 184 -9.31 5.06 15.89
CA ASN A 184 -10.75 5.32 15.96
C ASN A 184 -11.11 6.49 15.04
N GLU A 185 -11.95 6.22 14.06
CA GLU A 185 -12.38 7.19 13.06
C GLU A 185 -13.89 7.41 13.13
N LYS A 186 -14.31 8.64 12.82
CA LYS A 186 -15.71 9.07 12.76
C LYS A 186 -15.97 9.87 11.49
N LEU A 187 -17.22 10.15 11.16
CA LEU A 187 -17.54 11.04 10.05
C LEU A 187 -17.05 12.46 10.34
N ILE A 188 -16.54 13.15 9.32
CA ILE A 188 -16.23 14.59 9.40
C ILE A 188 -17.51 15.39 9.64
N TYR A 189 -18.62 14.98 9.01
CA TYR A 189 -19.94 15.61 9.15
C TYR A 189 -21.00 14.58 9.53
N GLY A 190 -21.84 14.90 10.51
CA GLY A 190 -23.04 14.12 10.85
C GLY A 190 -22.83 12.99 11.88
N ASP A 191 -21.73 12.95 12.59
CA ASP A 191 -21.44 11.95 13.62
C ASP A 191 -21.95 12.35 15.04
N HIS A 192 -22.84 13.39 15.09
CA HIS A 192 -23.46 13.91 16.31
C HIS A 192 -24.75 13.19 16.64
#